data_e68f85bebe5a953862d5063e6ec2f922
#
_entry.id   e68f85bebe5a953862d5063e6ec2f922
#
_cell.length_a   1.000
_cell.length_b   1.000
_cell.length_c   1.000
_cell.angle_alpha   90.00
_cell.angle_beta   90.00
_cell.angle_gamma   90.00
#
_symmetry.space_group_name_H-M   'P 1'
#
loop_
_entity.id
_entity.type
_entity.pdbx_description
1 polymer ?
#
loop_
_entity_poly.entity_id
_entity_poly.type
_entity_poly.pdbx_seq_one_letter_code
_entity_poly.pdbx_strand_id
1 'polypeptide(L)'
;MSNHRLIRKDNLILIAAIPTLVIASSVIGMAGYFSTPKIAYSQSDPDQMNTNTTNSVNMQDIPLEKVHVGDIDVAYKMFGKGDPILLFNGASDSMDAWDPSFLTGLSSNHTVIAFDQRGIGNSTVGSKPYTYLQLANDSAGLLDALKIPNADVMGYSLGGHIAQAFTVSYPEKVNSLILVATTCGGKDGIPKP
;
A
#
# COMPACT_ATOMS: atom_id res chain seq x y z
N MET A 1 22.82 16.29 21.05
CA MET A 1 21.46 16.83 21.32
C MET A 1 20.53 16.19 20.31
N SER A 2 19.78 15.21 20.75
CA SER A 2 18.92 14.37 19.90
C SER A 2 17.57 15.07 19.74
N ASN A 3 17.28 15.58 18.55
CA ASN A 3 15.95 16.09 18.21
C ASN A 3 15.02 14.90 17.86
N HIS A 4 14.40 14.33 18.87
CA HIS A 4 13.23 13.52 18.66
C HIS A 4 12.04 14.43 18.27
N ARG A 5 11.81 14.62 16.98
CA ARG A 5 10.53 15.15 16.51
C ARG A 5 9.48 14.08 16.72
N LEU A 6 8.55 14.35 17.61
CA LEU A 6 7.33 13.58 17.78
C LEU A 6 6.57 13.58 16.45
N ILE A 7 6.34 12.41 15.91
CA ILE A 7 5.44 12.20 14.78
C ILE A 7 4.05 12.64 15.27
N ARG A 8 3.44 13.61 14.61
CA ARG A 8 2.08 14.05 14.93
C ARG A 8 1.15 12.84 14.84
N LYS A 9 0.40 12.59 15.90
CA LYS A 9 -0.54 11.46 16.03
C LYS A 9 -1.77 11.57 15.12
N ASP A 10 -1.91 12.67 14.40
CA ASP A 10 -3.17 13.05 13.78
C ASP A 10 -3.37 12.47 12.37
N ASN A 11 -2.37 11.81 11.77
CA ASN A 11 -2.41 11.35 10.37
C ASN A 11 -2.22 9.82 10.22
N LEU A 12 -2.40 9.04 11.28
CA LEU A 12 -2.31 7.57 11.18
C LEU A 12 -3.71 6.98 10.95
N ILE A 13 -4.01 6.54 9.75
CA ILE A 13 -5.22 5.77 9.42
C ILE A 13 -4.84 4.31 9.30
N LEU A 14 -5.21 3.50 10.30
CA LEU A 14 -5.02 2.05 10.29
C LEU A 14 -6.27 1.38 9.72
N ILE A 15 -6.21 0.88 8.49
CA ILE A 15 -7.28 0.07 7.90
C ILE A 15 -6.88 -1.39 7.98
N ALA A 16 -7.42 -2.12 8.96
CA ALA A 16 -7.26 -3.56 9.08
C ALA A 16 -8.40 -4.28 8.34
N ALA A 17 -8.11 -4.82 7.15
CA ALA A 17 -9.01 -5.77 6.50
C ALA A 17 -8.64 -7.19 6.97
N ILE A 18 -9.49 -7.81 7.79
CA ILE A 18 -9.35 -9.21 8.20
C ILE A 18 -10.17 -10.05 7.22
N PRO A 19 -9.57 -10.95 6.42
CA PRO A 19 -10.33 -11.95 5.70
C PRO A 19 -10.82 -13.00 6.70
N THR A 20 -12.12 -13.13 6.87
CA THR A 20 -12.74 -14.16 7.71
C THR A 20 -12.62 -15.51 7.01
N LEU A 21 -11.62 -16.30 7.37
CA LEU A 21 -11.55 -17.71 7.02
C LEU A 21 -12.48 -18.47 7.98
N VAL A 22 -13.64 -18.90 7.50
CA VAL A 22 -14.55 -19.77 8.24
C VAL A 22 -14.01 -21.20 8.19
N ILE A 23 -13.42 -21.67 9.28
CA ILE A 23 -13.17 -23.10 9.50
C ILE A 23 -14.35 -23.63 10.34
N ALA A 24 -15.22 -24.38 9.70
CA ALA A 24 -16.24 -25.15 10.39
C ALA A 24 -15.60 -26.39 11.03
N SER A 25 -15.45 -26.40 12.35
CA SER A 25 -15.23 -27.62 13.12
C SER A 25 -16.33 -27.74 14.18
N SER A 26 -17.11 -28.78 14.02
CA SER A 26 -18.17 -29.24 14.89
C SER A 26 -17.62 -29.65 16.27
N VAL A 27 -18.07 -28.97 17.35
CA VAL A 27 -18.09 -29.53 18.70
C VAL A 27 -19.41 -29.17 19.37
N ILE A 28 -20.07 -30.20 19.87
CA ILE A 28 -21.36 -30.25 20.54
C ILE A 28 -21.26 -29.61 21.94
N GLY A 29 -22.22 -28.73 22.23
CA GLY A 29 -22.85 -28.59 23.54
C GLY A 29 -22.17 -27.67 24.55
N MET A 30 -22.74 -26.47 24.71
CA MET A 30 -23.19 -25.93 26.01
C MET A 30 -23.98 -24.63 25.75
N ALA A 31 -25.23 -24.64 26.24
CA ALA A 31 -26.10 -23.47 26.16
C ALA A 31 -25.63 -22.40 27.14
N GLY A 32 -25.29 -21.23 26.64
CA GLY A 32 -25.06 -20.01 27.40
C GLY A 32 -25.42 -18.82 26.56
N TYR A 33 -26.38 -18.03 27.02
CA TYR A 33 -26.92 -16.84 26.39
C TYR A 33 -25.83 -15.79 26.15
N PHE A 34 -25.31 -15.71 24.94
CA PHE A 34 -24.64 -14.51 24.45
C PHE A 34 -25.39 -13.98 23.25
N SER A 35 -26.04 -12.83 23.42
CA SER A 35 -26.60 -12.07 22.30
C SER A 35 -25.44 -11.64 21.38
N THR A 36 -25.29 -12.32 20.25
CA THR A 36 -24.40 -11.88 19.20
C THR A 36 -24.96 -10.58 18.58
N PRO A 37 -24.15 -9.51 18.41
CA PRO A 37 -24.61 -8.36 17.67
C PRO A 37 -24.91 -8.81 16.24
N LYS A 38 -26.14 -8.55 15.76
CA LYS A 38 -26.49 -8.75 14.36
C LYS A 38 -25.72 -7.74 13.53
N ILE A 39 -24.64 -8.17 12.89
CA ILE A 39 -24.01 -7.39 11.84
C ILE A 39 -24.94 -7.47 10.64
N ALA A 40 -25.64 -6.37 10.36
CA ALA A 40 -26.45 -6.25 9.15
C ALA A 40 -25.50 -6.13 7.95
N TYR A 41 -25.32 -7.22 7.22
CA TYR A 41 -24.78 -7.14 5.87
C TYR A 41 -25.89 -6.58 4.99
N SER A 42 -25.68 -5.40 4.44
CA SER A 42 -26.48 -4.94 3.30
C SER A 42 -26.12 -5.85 2.14
N GLN A 43 -27.01 -6.80 1.83
CA GLN A 43 -26.96 -7.49 0.54
C GLN A 43 -27.42 -6.45 -0.49
N SER A 44 -26.47 -5.88 -1.22
CA SER A 44 -26.77 -5.17 -2.46
C SER A 44 -27.27 -6.21 -3.46
N ASP A 45 -28.49 -5.99 -3.95
CA ASP A 45 -29.14 -6.80 -4.97
C ASP A 45 -28.22 -6.90 -6.20
N PRO A 46 -27.86 -8.09 -6.69
CA PRO A 46 -26.98 -8.24 -7.86
C PRO A 46 -27.54 -7.60 -9.13
N ASP A 47 -28.85 -7.35 -9.20
CA ASP A 47 -29.52 -6.76 -10.36
C ASP A 47 -29.50 -5.21 -10.41
N GLN A 48 -28.93 -4.54 -9.41
CA GLN A 48 -28.74 -3.09 -9.39
C GLN A 48 -27.29 -2.67 -9.75
N MET A 49 -26.53 -3.53 -10.38
CA MET A 49 -25.30 -3.10 -11.05
C MET A 49 -25.70 -2.30 -12.29
N ASN A 50 -26.04 -1.03 -12.02
CA ASN A 50 -26.16 -0.01 -13.06
C ASN A 50 -24.83 0.01 -13.81
N THR A 51 -24.85 -0.48 -15.05
CA THR A 51 -23.72 -0.46 -15.99
C THR A 51 -23.44 0.97 -16.46
N ASN A 52 -23.18 1.88 -15.51
CA ASN A 52 -22.37 3.03 -15.81
C ASN A 52 -20.96 2.49 -15.99
N THR A 53 -20.54 2.36 -17.22
CA THR A 53 -19.18 2.07 -17.63
C THR A 53 -18.29 3.20 -17.10
N THR A 54 -17.97 3.16 -15.81
CA THR A 54 -16.83 3.92 -15.30
C THR A 54 -15.64 3.22 -15.92
N ASN A 55 -14.99 3.89 -16.90
CA ASN A 55 -13.77 3.38 -17.50
C ASN A 55 -12.79 3.02 -16.37
N SER A 56 -12.71 1.73 -16.05
CA SER A 56 -11.79 1.25 -15.03
C SER A 56 -10.37 1.52 -15.50
N VAL A 57 -9.51 1.95 -14.58
CA VAL A 57 -8.07 2.13 -14.86
C VAL A 57 -7.52 0.79 -15.32
N ASN A 58 -6.98 0.76 -16.53
CA ASN A 58 -6.25 -0.38 -17.05
C ASN A 58 -4.76 -0.01 -17.03
N MET A 59 -3.98 -0.69 -16.20
CA MET A 59 -2.55 -0.42 -16.06
C MET A 59 -1.77 -0.61 -17.37
N GLN A 60 -2.27 -1.42 -18.29
CA GLN A 60 -1.63 -1.62 -19.60
C GLN A 60 -1.73 -0.37 -20.50
N ASP A 61 -2.75 0.47 -20.28
CA ASP A 61 -2.95 1.69 -21.06
C ASP A 61 -2.17 2.90 -20.51
N ILE A 62 -1.64 2.77 -19.27
CA ILE A 62 -0.83 3.81 -18.64
C ILE A 62 0.62 3.68 -19.14
N PRO A 63 1.22 4.76 -19.66
CA PRO A 63 2.60 4.76 -20.11
C PRO A 63 3.55 4.28 -19.01
N LEU A 64 4.43 3.35 -19.38
CA LEU A 64 5.55 2.93 -18.54
C LEU A 64 6.67 3.95 -18.69
N GLU A 65 7.08 4.53 -17.59
CA GLU A 65 8.21 5.45 -17.52
C GLU A 65 9.33 4.87 -16.67
N LYS A 66 10.55 5.39 -16.86
CA LYS A 66 11.70 5.01 -16.02
C LYS A 66 12.49 6.25 -15.64
N VAL A 67 13.02 6.23 -14.43
CA VAL A 67 13.91 7.26 -13.93
C VAL A 67 15.10 6.66 -13.21
N HIS A 68 16.28 7.23 -13.39
CA HIS A 68 17.51 6.77 -12.72
C HIS A 68 17.53 7.24 -11.28
N VAL A 69 17.71 6.28 -10.34
CA VAL A 69 17.80 6.52 -8.89
C VAL A 69 18.97 5.74 -8.33
N GLY A 70 20.01 6.46 -7.94
CA GLY A 70 21.19 5.84 -7.35
C GLY A 70 21.91 4.89 -8.32
N ASP A 71 21.70 3.57 -8.15
CA ASP A 71 22.32 2.53 -8.98
C ASP A 71 21.31 1.71 -9.79
N ILE A 72 20.05 2.17 -9.85
CA ILE A 72 18.97 1.50 -10.55
C ILE A 72 18.16 2.46 -11.42
N ASP A 73 17.49 1.89 -12.43
CA ASP A 73 16.40 2.53 -13.13
C ASP A 73 15.09 2.03 -12.56
N VAL A 74 14.34 2.93 -11.93
CA VAL A 74 13.03 2.64 -11.33
C VAL A 74 11.97 2.83 -12.40
N ALA A 75 11.20 1.78 -12.67
CA ALA A 75 10.04 1.81 -13.54
C ALA A 75 8.79 2.23 -12.74
N TYR A 76 8.00 3.12 -13.31
CA TYR A 76 6.80 3.63 -12.66
C TYR A 76 5.71 3.98 -13.68
N LYS A 77 4.50 4.10 -13.19
CA LYS A 77 3.33 4.64 -13.89
C LYS A 77 2.70 5.71 -13.01
N MET A 78 2.34 6.83 -13.60
CA MET A 78 1.70 7.93 -12.88
C MET A 78 0.41 8.34 -13.59
N PHE A 79 -0.70 8.39 -12.86
CA PHE A 79 -2.02 8.67 -13.43
C PHE A 79 -2.96 9.22 -12.36
N GLY A 80 -4.15 9.68 -12.81
CA GLY A 80 -5.10 10.36 -11.93
C GLY A 80 -4.77 11.84 -11.75
N LYS A 81 -5.39 12.47 -10.78
CA LYS A 81 -5.21 13.90 -10.45
C LYS A 81 -5.56 14.16 -9.00
N GLY A 82 -4.88 15.11 -8.39
CA GLY A 82 -5.01 15.47 -6.97
C GLY A 82 -3.70 15.26 -6.25
N ASP A 83 -3.77 15.15 -4.92
CA ASP A 83 -2.58 14.96 -4.10
C ASP A 83 -1.87 13.66 -4.42
N PRO A 84 -0.52 13.64 -4.42
CA PRO A 84 0.22 12.45 -4.80
C PRO A 84 0.08 11.34 -3.74
N ILE A 85 -0.06 10.10 -4.21
CA ILE A 85 -0.02 8.89 -3.37
C ILE A 85 0.96 7.87 -3.95
N LEU A 86 1.92 7.44 -3.13
CA LEU A 86 2.93 6.44 -3.47
C LEU A 86 2.50 5.07 -2.97
N LEU A 87 2.44 4.07 -3.87
CA LEU A 87 1.96 2.73 -3.58
C LEU A 87 3.12 1.71 -3.47
N PHE A 88 3.28 1.12 -2.30
CA PHE A 88 4.24 0.03 -2.05
C PHE A 88 3.55 -1.32 -2.14
N ASN A 89 3.92 -2.12 -3.14
CA ASN A 89 3.37 -3.44 -3.42
C ASN A 89 3.82 -4.50 -2.41
N GLY A 90 3.10 -5.63 -2.39
CA GLY A 90 3.45 -6.83 -1.67
C GLY A 90 4.73 -7.51 -2.16
N ALA A 91 5.05 -8.64 -1.56
CA ALA A 91 6.25 -9.41 -1.90
C ALA A 91 6.19 -9.92 -3.34
N SER A 92 7.22 -9.62 -4.12
CA SER A 92 7.38 -10.04 -5.52
C SER A 92 6.29 -9.53 -6.50
N ASP A 93 5.41 -8.66 -6.05
CA ASP A 93 4.40 -8.06 -6.92
C ASP A 93 4.96 -6.87 -7.69
N SER A 94 4.68 -6.81 -8.99
CA SER A 94 4.92 -5.62 -9.81
C SER A 94 3.80 -4.59 -9.61
N MET A 95 4.03 -3.37 -10.11
CA MET A 95 3.02 -2.31 -10.07
C MET A 95 1.71 -2.67 -10.82
N ASP A 96 1.74 -3.64 -11.71
CA ASP A 96 0.56 -4.11 -12.46
C ASP A 96 -0.33 -5.08 -11.65
N ALA A 97 0.08 -5.46 -10.43
CA ALA A 97 -0.70 -6.35 -9.56
C ALA A 97 -1.82 -5.66 -8.78
N TRP A 98 -1.86 -4.32 -8.78
CA TRP A 98 -2.93 -3.59 -8.13
C TRP A 98 -4.29 -3.81 -8.82
N ASP A 99 -5.34 -3.99 -8.03
CA ASP A 99 -6.70 -4.17 -8.55
C ASP A 99 -7.18 -2.94 -9.33
N PRO A 100 -7.69 -3.09 -10.56
CA PRO A 100 -8.13 -1.98 -11.40
C PRO A 100 -9.25 -1.14 -10.78
N SER A 101 -10.18 -1.74 -10.03
CA SER A 101 -11.28 -1.01 -9.40
C SER A 101 -10.79 -0.17 -8.23
N PHE A 102 -9.83 -0.70 -7.46
CA PHE A 102 -9.12 0.05 -6.41
C PHE A 102 -8.39 1.26 -7.00
N LEU A 103 -7.60 1.06 -8.07
CA LEU A 103 -6.88 2.14 -8.73
C LEU A 103 -7.82 3.20 -9.33
N THR A 104 -8.96 2.79 -9.88
CA THR A 104 -9.99 3.69 -10.41
C THR A 104 -10.56 4.58 -9.29
N GLY A 105 -10.88 4.00 -8.15
CA GLY A 105 -11.36 4.75 -6.99
C GLY A 105 -10.31 5.75 -6.50
N LEU A 106 -9.06 5.30 -6.38
CA LEU A 106 -7.97 6.11 -5.86
C LEU A 106 -7.62 7.28 -6.79
N SER A 107 -7.51 7.02 -8.10
CA SER A 107 -7.13 8.01 -9.12
C SER A 107 -8.17 9.12 -9.36
N SER A 108 -9.38 8.96 -8.81
CA SER A 108 -10.40 10.00 -8.89
C SER A 108 -10.04 11.25 -8.10
N ASN A 109 -9.26 11.11 -7.03
CA ASN A 109 -8.89 12.19 -6.12
C ASN A 109 -7.38 12.28 -5.83
N HIS A 110 -6.58 11.33 -6.36
CA HIS A 110 -5.14 11.30 -6.17
C HIS A 110 -4.38 11.16 -7.48
N THR A 111 -3.21 11.75 -7.53
CA THR A 111 -2.18 11.39 -8.50
C THR A 111 -1.48 10.14 -7.98
N VAL A 112 -1.82 8.98 -8.55
CA VAL A 112 -1.30 7.69 -8.15
C VAL A 112 0.09 7.48 -8.75
N ILE A 113 1.05 7.09 -7.91
CA ILE A 113 2.41 6.72 -8.28
C ILE A 113 2.56 5.24 -7.95
N ALA A 114 2.38 4.39 -8.96
CA ALA A 114 2.65 2.96 -8.88
C ALA A 114 4.01 2.67 -9.48
N PHE A 115 4.85 1.91 -8.79
CA PHE A 115 6.22 1.67 -9.23
C PHE A 115 6.66 0.24 -8.92
N ASP A 116 7.62 -0.24 -9.69
CA ASP A 116 8.29 -1.50 -9.45
C ASP A 116 9.47 -1.27 -8.51
N GLN A 117 9.54 -2.03 -7.43
CA GLN A 117 10.67 -1.97 -6.52
C GLN A 117 11.93 -2.53 -7.21
N ARG A 118 13.10 -2.20 -6.68
CA ARG A 118 14.41 -2.73 -7.11
C ARG A 118 14.32 -4.24 -7.41
N GLY A 119 14.69 -4.65 -8.64
CA GLY A 119 14.71 -6.05 -9.05
C GLY A 119 13.34 -6.70 -9.28
N ILE A 120 12.25 -5.92 -9.26
CA ILE A 120 10.90 -6.38 -9.57
C ILE A 120 10.46 -5.77 -10.89
N GLY A 121 9.65 -6.51 -11.64
CA GLY A 121 9.00 -6.06 -12.87
C GLY A 121 9.98 -5.44 -13.86
N ASN A 122 9.80 -4.16 -14.15
CA ASN A 122 10.58 -3.41 -15.12
C ASN A 122 11.75 -2.59 -14.50
N SER A 123 11.89 -2.60 -13.17
CA SER A 123 13.01 -1.93 -12.49
C SER A 123 14.28 -2.79 -12.48
N THR A 124 15.43 -2.15 -12.57
CA THR A 124 16.71 -2.87 -12.53
C THR A 124 17.11 -3.31 -11.13
N VAL A 125 17.97 -4.32 -11.03
CA VAL A 125 18.41 -4.90 -9.75
C VAL A 125 19.41 -3.98 -9.02
N GLY A 126 20.35 -3.38 -9.75
CA GLY A 126 21.47 -2.63 -9.19
C GLY A 126 22.46 -3.49 -8.42
N SER A 127 23.35 -2.83 -7.66
CA SER A 127 24.44 -3.47 -6.91
C SER A 127 24.25 -3.43 -5.39
N LYS A 128 23.34 -2.56 -4.89
CA LYS A 128 23.09 -2.40 -3.46
C LYS A 128 22.25 -3.53 -2.89
N PRO A 129 22.38 -3.85 -1.58
CA PRO A 129 21.66 -4.95 -0.97
C PRO A 129 20.14 -4.70 -0.93
N TYR A 130 19.38 -5.78 -1.02
CA TYR A 130 17.92 -5.74 -0.89
C TYR A 130 17.53 -5.71 0.60
N THR A 131 17.36 -4.51 1.14
CA THR A 131 16.91 -4.27 2.53
C THR A 131 15.75 -3.28 2.54
N TYR A 132 14.92 -3.30 3.56
CA TYR A 132 13.82 -2.33 3.70
C TYR A 132 14.30 -0.89 3.65
N LEU A 133 15.44 -0.61 4.27
CA LEU A 133 16.05 0.72 4.23
C LEU A 133 16.49 1.10 2.81
N GLN A 134 17.11 0.16 2.06
CA GLN A 134 17.51 0.47 0.68
C GLN A 134 16.30 0.68 -0.22
N LEU A 135 15.23 -0.10 -0.06
CA LEU A 135 13.97 0.09 -0.79
C LEU A 135 13.31 1.43 -0.44
N ALA A 136 13.37 1.85 0.82
CA ALA A 136 12.94 3.18 1.25
C ALA A 136 13.78 4.30 0.61
N ASN A 137 15.11 4.13 0.54
CA ASN A 137 16.00 5.09 -0.11
C ASN A 137 15.72 5.22 -1.61
N ASP A 138 15.47 4.10 -2.30
CA ASP A 138 15.10 4.10 -3.71
C ASP A 138 13.78 4.85 -3.95
N SER A 139 12.81 4.65 -3.05
CA SER A 139 11.52 5.33 -3.13
C SER A 139 11.61 6.83 -2.85
N ALA A 140 12.49 7.24 -1.93
CA ALA A 140 12.78 8.65 -1.70
C ALA A 140 13.42 9.28 -2.94
N GLY A 141 14.39 8.58 -3.55
CA GLY A 141 15.01 9.00 -4.80
C GLY A 141 14.02 9.09 -5.96
N LEU A 142 13.03 8.18 -6.03
CA LEU A 142 11.94 8.27 -7.02
C LEU A 142 11.15 9.56 -6.85
N LEU A 143 10.68 9.89 -5.64
CA LEU A 143 9.96 11.13 -5.39
C LEU A 143 10.80 12.37 -5.74
N ASP A 144 12.09 12.35 -5.39
CA ASP A 144 13.01 13.46 -5.72
C ASP A 144 13.17 13.63 -7.24
N ALA A 145 13.36 12.54 -7.98
CA ALA A 145 13.47 12.55 -9.42
C ALA A 145 12.19 13.04 -10.12
N LEU A 146 11.03 12.71 -9.55
CA LEU A 146 9.72 13.19 -10.00
C LEU A 146 9.40 14.63 -9.53
N LYS A 147 10.26 15.23 -8.71
CA LYS A 147 10.07 16.56 -8.09
C LYS A 147 8.81 16.63 -7.22
N ILE A 148 8.48 15.54 -6.56
CA ILE A 148 7.36 15.44 -5.63
C ILE A 148 7.92 15.58 -4.21
N PRO A 149 7.65 16.69 -3.51
CA PRO A 149 8.26 16.96 -2.22
C PRO A 149 7.75 16.03 -1.11
N ASN A 150 6.48 15.67 -1.18
CA ASN A 150 5.82 14.76 -0.23
C ASN A 150 4.61 14.10 -0.90
N ALA A 151 4.19 12.96 -0.36
CA ALA A 151 3.05 12.18 -0.83
C ALA A 151 2.33 11.51 0.34
N ASP A 152 1.08 11.12 0.14
CA ASP A 152 0.50 10.05 0.91
C ASP A 152 1.22 8.75 0.59
N VAL A 153 1.34 7.86 1.56
CA VAL A 153 2.09 6.62 1.42
C VAL A 153 1.20 5.46 1.79
N MET A 154 1.05 4.50 0.88
CA MET A 154 0.29 3.29 1.14
C MET A 154 1.17 2.06 0.93
N GLY A 155 1.19 1.15 1.93
CA GLY A 155 1.92 -0.10 1.86
C GLY A 155 1.04 -1.33 2.10
N TYR A 156 1.07 -2.28 1.17
CA TYR A 156 0.38 -3.55 1.26
C TYR A 156 1.35 -4.68 1.61
N SER A 157 1.02 -5.49 2.62
CA SER A 157 1.81 -6.66 3.02
C SER A 157 3.29 -6.31 3.26
N LEU A 158 4.23 -6.89 2.49
CA LEU A 158 5.66 -6.53 2.54
C LEU A 158 5.89 -5.04 2.27
N GLY A 159 5.14 -4.45 1.34
CA GLY A 159 5.20 -3.01 1.07
C GLY A 159 4.88 -2.16 2.29
N GLY A 160 4.08 -2.67 3.23
CA GLY A 160 3.83 -2.01 4.50
C GLY A 160 5.06 -1.89 5.38
N HIS A 161 5.96 -2.88 5.37
CA HIS A 161 7.24 -2.78 6.09
C HIS A 161 8.17 -1.75 5.46
N ILE A 162 8.16 -1.68 4.11
CA ILE A 162 8.95 -0.67 3.37
C ILE A 162 8.39 0.72 3.62
N ALA A 163 7.07 0.88 3.56
CA ALA A 163 6.38 2.15 3.84
C ALA A 163 6.65 2.66 5.27
N GLN A 164 6.70 1.76 6.27
CA GLN A 164 7.11 2.12 7.63
C GLN A 164 8.57 2.58 7.68
N ALA A 165 9.49 1.82 7.04
CA ALA A 165 10.91 2.20 6.95
C ALA A 165 11.07 3.56 6.24
N PHE A 166 10.33 3.79 5.15
CA PHE A 166 10.28 5.05 4.42
C PHE A 166 9.81 6.20 5.32
N THR A 167 8.68 6.03 6.02
CA THR A 167 8.11 7.06 6.89
C THR A 167 9.04 7.44 8.04
N VAL A 168 9.74 6.46 8.61
CA VAL A 168 10.71 6.71 9.70
C VAL A 168 11.96 7.42 9.19
N SER A 169 12.42 7.06 7.97
CA SER A 169 13.67 7.61 7.39
C SER A 169 13.47 8.98 6.74
N TYR A 170 12.26 9.25 6.19
CA TYR A 170 11.93 10.44 5.41
C TYR A 170 10.57 11.04 5.84
N PRO A 171 10.41 11.39 7.13
CA PRO A 171 9.13 11.88 7.64
C PRO A 171 8.63 13.17 6.95
N GLU A 172 9.55 13.95 6.40
CA GLU A 172 9.23 15.16 5.64
C GLU A 172 8.61 14.88 4.26
N LYS A 173 8.79 13.66 3.74
CA LYS A 173 8.23 13.21 2.46
C LYS A 173 6.86 12.54 2.61
N VAL A 174 6.31 12.42 3.82
CA VAL A 174 5.08 11.67 4.12
C VAL A 174 4.01 12.60 4.67
N ASN A 175 2.91 12.73 3.94
CA ASN A 175 1.72 13.42 4.43
C ASN A 175 0.89 12.53 5.35
N SER A 176 0.60 11.31 4.89
CA SER A 176 -0.10 10.26 5.65
C SER A 176 0.48 8.88 5.35
N LEU A 177 0.31 7.95 6.28
CA LEU A 177 0.73 6.55 6.12
C LEU A 177 -0.48 5.63 6.26
N ILE A 178 -0.73 4.84 5.20
CA ILE A 178 -1.80 3.84 5.12
C ILE A 178 -1.16 2.45 5.08
N LEU A 179 -1.48 1.60 6.05
CA LEU A 179 -0.95 0.25 6.16
C LEU A 179 -2.06 -0.77 5.98
N VAL A 180 -1.89 -1.68 5.01
CA VAL A 180 -2.88 -2.70 4.64
C VAL A 180 -2.26 -4.08 4.74
N ALA A 181 -2.91 -4.99 5.48
CA ALA A 181 -2.51 -6.40 5.61
C ALA A 181 -1.01 -6.57 5.98
N THR A 182 -0.51 -5.75 6.89
CA THR A 182 0.90 -5.73 7.33
C THR A 182 1.01 -5.66 8.86
N THR A 183 2.22 -5.72 9.37
CA THR A 183 2.52 -5.65 10.81
C THR A 183 3.62 -4.62 11.07
N CYS A 184 3.80 -4.20 12.33
CA CYS A 184 4.93 -3.34 12.73
C CYS A 184 6.28 -4.08 12.73
N GLY A 185 6.26 -5.43 12.67
CA GLY A 185 7.48 -6.25 12.80
C GLY A 185 8.11 -6.18 14.19
N GLY A 186 9.35 -6.69 14.30
CA GLY A 186 10.13 -6.66 15.54
C GLY A 186 9.53 -7.53 16.66
N LYS A 187 9.96 -7.26 17.91
CA LYS A 187 9.52 -8.01 19.10
C LYS A 187 8.04 -7.82 19.42
N ASP A 188 7.44 -6.73 18.97
CA ASP A 188 6.05 -6.36 19.19
C ASP A 188 5.14 -6.78 18.00
N GLY A 189 5.73 -7.43 16.99
CA GLY A 189 5.01 -8.04 15.88
C GLY A 189 4.27 -9.30 16.32
N ILE A 190 3.44 -9.86 15.42
CA ILE A 190 2.72 -11.11 15.71
C ILE A 190 3.72 -12.22 16.03
N PRO A 191 3.58 -12.93 17.17
CA PRO A 191 4.43 -14.07 17.48
C PRO A 191 4.40 -15.09 16.33
N LYS A 192 5.56 -15.60 15.94
CA LYS A 192 5.61 -16.71 14.98
C LYS A 192 4.89 -17.91 15.62
N PRO A 193 4.05 -18.63 14.85
CA PRO A 193 3.44 -19.87 15.31
C PRO A 193 4.50 -20.94 15.63
#